data_16290eae8b12e3c9d5c259ee348ab768
#
_entry.id   16290eae8b12e3c9d5c259ee348ab768
#
_cell.length_a   1.000
_cell.length_b   1.000
_cell.length_c   1.000
_cell.angle_alpha   90.00
_cell.angle_beta   90.00
_cell.angle_gamma   90.00
#
_symmetry.space_group_name_H-M   'P 1'
#
loop_
_entity.id
_entity.type
_entity.pdbx_description
1 polymer ?
#
loop_
_entity_poly.entity_id
_entity_poly.type
_entity_poly.pdbx_seq_one_letter_code
_entity_poly.pdbx_strand_id
1 'polypeptide(L)'
;WQAKAPSFDMSSFNAGNYNTAISQSASAELISKILYPNDNHTEGKILRLRQQYFFSAASVADILGNHLNQYGTLENLPDKIAIQLNDTHPTIAIPEMMRILLDECSYEWDAAFDICRKVFAYTNHTVMSEALEKWNVDIFRSTLPRIWQIVQEMDRRCRADLEKAFPGDQGKINYMAIIGDNQV
;
A
#
# COMPACT_ATOMS: atom_id res chain seq x y z
N TRP A 1 -11.60 -0.31 13.38
CA TRP A 1 -11.06 -1.31 12.46
C TRP A 1 -10.34 -2.41 13.21
N GLN A 2 -10.43 -3.65 12.72
CA GLN A 2 -9.78 -4.81 13.32
C GLN A 2 -9.38 -5.80 12.22
N ALA A 3 -8.13 -6.25 12.23
CA ALA A 3 -7.70 -7.35 11.37
C ALA A 3 -8.29 -8.67 11.90
N LYS A 4 -8.96 -9.40 11.02
CA LYS A 4 -9.60 -10.70 11.34
C LYS A 4 -9.28 -11.71 10.25
N ALA A 5 -9.07 -12.97 10.65
CA ALA A 5 -9.06 -14.07 9.70
C ALA A 5 -10.49 -14.32 9.17
N PRO A 6 -10.65 -14.76 7.91
CA PRO A 6 -11.96 -14.97 7.32
C PRO A 6 -12.76 -16.08 8.00
N SER A 7 -12.11 -17.14 8.47
CA SER A 7 -12.76 -18.27 9.17
C SER A 7 -11.73 -19.06 9.99
N PHE A 8 -12.23 -19.79 10.98
CA PHE A 8 -11.44 -20.79 11.69
C PHE A 8 -11.28 -22.05 10.83
N ASP A 9 -10.07 -22.62 10.77
CA ASP A 9 -9.79 -23.82 9.97
C ASP A 9 -10.23 -25.09 10.70
N MET A 10 -11.51 -25.39 10.58
CA MET A 10 -12.12 -26.61 11.16
C MET A 10 -11.52 -27.89 10.59
N SER A 11 -11.06 -27.90 9.36
CA SER A 11 -10.46 -29.08 8.72
C SER A 11 -9.15 -29.46 9.40
N SER A 12 -8.26 -28.48 9.56
CA SER A 12 -7.01 -28.69 10.30
C SER A 12 -7.25 -29.04 11.76
N PHE A 13 -8.25 -28.42 12.41
CA PHE A 13 -8.61 -28.72 13.78
C PHE A 13 -9.04 -30.18 13.94
N ASN A 14 -9.97 -30.65 13.11
CA ASN A 14 -10.47 -32.03 13.14
C ASN A 14 -9.40 -33.06 12.78
N ALA A 15 -8.38 -32.68 12.01
CA ALA A 15 -7.21 -33.50 11.71
C ALA A 15 -6.14 -33.52 12.83
N GLY A 16 -6.37 -32.80 13.95
CA GLY A 16 -5.41 -32.70 15.06
C GLY A 16 -4.30 -31.68 14.84
N ASN A 17 -4.34 -30.89 13.75
CA ASN A 17 -3.34 -29.86 13.43
C ASN A 17 -3.72 -28.53 14.07
N TYR A 18 -3.75 -28.47 15.39
CA TYR A 18 -4.25 -27.31 16.14
C TYR A 18 -3.48 -26.00 15.87
N ASN A 19 -2.17 -26.07 15.73
CA ASN A 19 -1.34 -24.89 15.41
C ASN A 19 -1.71 -24.30 14.05
N THR A 20 -1.97 -25.13 13.05
CA THR A 20 -2.42 -24.69 11.74
C THR A 20 -3.81 -24.07 11.83
N ALA A 21 -4.72 -24.69 12.58
CA ALA A 21 -6.10 -24.24 12.73
C ALA A 21 -6.19 -22.82 13.31
N ILE A 22 -5.28 -22.43 14.22
CA ILE A 22 -5.27 -21.09 14.85
C ILE A 22 -4.34 -20.09 14.15
N SER A 23 -3.46 -20.55 13.24
CA SER A 23 -2.37 -19.73 12.69
C SER A 23 -2.88 -18.47 11.97
N GLN A 24 -3.97 -18.59 11.22
CA GLN A 24 -4.55 -17.47 10.49
C GLN A 24 -5.12 -16.39 11.43
N SER A 25 -5.84 -16.80 12.47
CA SER A 25 -6.37 -15.89 13.49
C SER A 25 -5.25 -15.20 14.26
N ALA A 26 -4.23 -15.97 14.68
CA ALA A 26 -3.07 -15.41 15.38
C ALA A 26 -2.30 -14.41 14.52
N SER A 27 -2.10 -14.73 13.23
CA SER A 27 -1.43 -13.82 12.28
C SER A 27 -2.23 -12.55 12.05
N ALA A 28 -3.56 -12.62 11.97
CA ALA A 28 -4.41 -11.45 11.82
C ALA A 28 -4.38 -10.56 13.09
N GLU A 29 -4.47 -11.17 14.26
CA GLU A 29 -4.42 -10.43 15.54
C GLU A 29 -3.10 -9.69 15.73
N LEU A 30 -1.96 -10.28 15.32
CA LEU A 30 -0.65 -9.67 15.45
C LEU A 30 -0.54 -8.33 14.71
N ILE A 31 -1.30 -8.14 13.62
CA ILE A 31 -1.24 -6.89 12.82
C ILE A 31 -1.59 -5.68 13.68
N SER A 32 -2.58 -5.79 14.56
CA SER A 32 -3.04 -4.66 15.38
C SER A 32 -2.68 -4.75 16.87
N LYS A 33 -1.98 -5.82 17.28
CA LYS A 33 -1.72 -6.10 18.70
C LYS A 33 -0.53 -5.32 19.27
N ILE A 34 0.59 -5.28 18.55
CA ILE A 34 1.82 -4.61 18.98
C ILE A 34 2.43 -3.92 17.77
N LEU A 35 2.62 -2.59 17.85
CA LEU A 35 3.29 -1.80 16.83
C LEU A 35 4.82 -1.94 16.89
N TYR A 36 5.46 -1.66 15.77
CA TYR A 36 6.92 -1.64 15.64
C TYR A 36 7.59 -2.97 16.00
N PRO A 37 7.27 -4.06 15.30
CA PRO A 37 7.99 -5.31 15.48
C PRO A 37 9.46 -5.12 15.15
N ASN A 38 10.33 -5.93 15.76
CA ASN A 38 11.72 -6.00 15.32
C ASN A 38 11.76 -6.51 13.87
N ASP A 39 12.33 -5.73 12.97
CA ASP A 39 12.40 -5.98 11.52
C ASP A 39 13.81 -6.37 11.02
N ASN A 40 14.69 -6.82 11.93
CA ASN A 40 15.98 -7.40 11.56
C ASN A 40 15.87 -8.75 10.85
N HIS A 41 14.68 -9.36 10.83
CA HIS A 41 14.39 -10.64 10.18
C HIS A 41 13.16 -10.51 9.27
N THR A 42 13.00 -11.47 8.35
CA THR A 42 11.98 -11.44 7.29
C THR A 42 10.56 -11.39 7.85
N GLU A 43 10.26 -12.16 8.88
CA GLU A 43 8.93 -12.20 9.52
C GLU A 43 8.52 -10.84 10.11
N GLY A 44 9.48 -10.16 10.73
CA GLY A 44 9.27 -8.82 11.28
C GLY A 44 9.03 -7.79 10.17
N LYS A 45 9.77 -7.87 9.06
CA LYS A 45 9.54 -7.03 7.88
C LYS A 45 8.14 -7.26 7.29
N ILE A 46 7.73 -8.52 7.14
CA ILE A 46 6.39 -8.86 6.64
C ILE A 46 5.31 -8.32 7.58
N LEU A 47 5.47 -8.50 8.89
CA LEU A 47 4.50 -7.98 9.86
C LEU A 47 4.43 -6.45 9.80
N ARG A 48 5.56 -5.76 9.74
CA ARG A 48 5.63 -4.31 9.62
C ARG A 48 4.93 -3.81 8.35
N LEU A 49 5.18 -4.45 7.19
CA LEU A 49 4.51 -4.11 5.94
C LEU A 49 2.99 -4.32 6.03
N ARG A 50 2.55 -5.42 6.64
CA ARG A 50 1.12 -5.68 6.90
C ARG A 50 0.49 -4.63 7.80
N GLN A 51 1.21 -4.16 8.82
CA GLN A 51 0.73 -3.09 9.71
C GLN A 51 0.56 -1.76 8.97
N GLN A 52 1.56 -1.35 8.20
CA GLN A 52 1.49 -0.12 7.39
C GLN A 52 0.33 -0.18 6.39
N TYR A 53 0.19 -1.30 5.69
CA TYR A 53 -0.92 -1.50 4.76
C TYR A 53 -2.27 -1.49 5.47
N PHE A 54 -2.42 -2.19 6.59
CA PHE A 54 -3.66 -2.23 7.34
C PHE A 54 -4.13 -0.84 7.79
N PHE A 55 -3.23 -0.03 8.36
CA PHE A 55 -3.55 1.33 8.77
C PHE A 55 -3.92 2.22 7.58
N SER A 56 -3.15 2.15 6.51
CA SER A 56 -3.41 2.94 5.30
C SER A 56 -4.73 2.54 4.65
N ALA A 57 -4.99 1.24 4.50
CA ALA A 57 -6.21 0.73 3.89
C ALA A 57 -7.46 1.08 4.73
N ALA A 58 -7.39 0.92 6.06
CA ALA A 58 -8.48 1.31 6.95
C ALA A 58 -8.77 2.81 6.87
N SER A 59 -7.73 3.65 6.85
CA SER A 59 -7.87 5.10 6.76
C SER A 59 -8.47 5.53 5.43
N VAL A 60 -7.97 4.99 4.32
CA VAL A 60 -8.49 5.31 2.98
C VAL A 60 -9.94 4.85 2.85
N ALA A 61 -10.26 3.65 3.28
CA ALA A 61 -11.63 3.13 3.24
C ALA A 61 -12.60 3.98 4.08
N ASP A 62 -12.16 4.44 5.27
CA ASP A 62 -12.97 5.32 6.12
C ASP A 62 -13.22 6.69 5.47
N ILE A 63 -12.17 7.30 4.93
CA ILE A 63 -12.25 8.60 4.23
C ILE A 63 -13.20 8.50 3.03
N LEU A 64 -13.02 7.50 2.17
CA LEU A 64 -13.84 7.32 0.97
C LEU A 64 -15.29 6.96 1.32
N GLY A 65 -15.51 6.10 2.32
CA GLY A 65 -16.84 5.74 2.79
C GLY A 65 -17.60 6.93 3.35
N ASN A 66 -16.97 7.75 4.19
CA ASN A 66 -17.56 8.99 4.73
C ASN A 66 -17.87 10.00 3.62
N HIS A 67 -16.96 10.14 2.65
CA HIS A 67 -17.17 11.03 1.52
C HIS A 67 -18.36 10.58 0.65
N LEU A 68 -18.41 9.30 0.29
CA LEU A 68 -19.53 8.72 -0.47
C LEU A 68 -20.87 8.88 0.24
N ASN A 69 -20.91 8.66 1.57
CA ASN A 69 -22.13 8.85 2.37
C ASN A 69 -22.59 10.30 2.35
N GLN A 70 -21.68 11.27 2.29
CA GLN A 70 -22.01 12.69 2.30
C GLN A 70 -22.33 13.25 0.91
N TYR A 71 -21.61 12.85 -0.11
CA TYR A 71 -21.66 13.47 -1.45
C TYR A 71 -22.20 12.55 -2.56
N GLY A 72 -22.25 11.24 -2.34
CA GLY A 72 -22.75 10.26 -3.31
C GLY A 72 -21.84 10.01 -4.51
N THR A 73 -20.67 10.64 -4.58
CA THR A 73 -19.70 10.52 -5.69
C THR A 73 -18.28 10.70 -5.18
N LEU A 74 -17.29 10.14 -5.89
CA LEU A 74 -15.86 10.39 -5.64
C LEU A 74 -15.25 11.38 -6.63
N GLU A 75 -15.97 11.85 -7.62
CA GLU A 75 -15.46 12.79 -8.62
C GLU A 75 -15.04 14.13 -8.00
N ASN A 76 -15.76 14.58 -6.97
CA ASN A 76 -15.47 15.83 -6.25
C ASN A 76 -14.54 15.61 -5.03
N LEU A 77 -13.96 14.42 -4.87
CA LEU A 77 -13.05 14.12 -3.76
C LEU A 77 -11.90 15.13 -3.66
N PRO A 78 -11.23 15.53 -4.77
CA PRO A 78 -10.14 16.50 -4.73
C PRO A 78 -10.54 17.91 -4.23
N ASP A 79 -11.82 18.27 -4.36
CA ASP A 79 -12.31 19.57 -3.89
C ASP A 79 -12.64 19.59 -2.39
N LYS A 80 -12.73 18.43 -1.77
CA LYS A 80 -13.21 18.26 -0.40
C LYS A 80 -12.20 17.65 0.55
N ILE A 81 -11.25 16.88 0.02
CA ILE A 81 -10.31 16.07 0.81
C ILE A 81 -8.88 16.40 0.36
N ALA A 82 -8.02 16.66 1.34
CA ALA A 82 -6.57 16.66 1.18
C ALA A 82 -5.96 15.72 2.21
N ILE A 83 -5.09 14.82 1.75
CA ILE A 83 -4.41 13.83 2.59
C ILE A 83 -2.92 14.16 2.58
N GLN A 84 -2.40 14.54 3.75
CA GLN A 84 -0.97 14.78 3.94
C GLN A 84 -0.30 13.52 4.45
N LEU A 85 0.60 12.93 3.65
CA LEU A 85 1.41 11.79 4.04
C LEU A 85 2.69 12.29 4.72
N ASN A 86 2.89 11.88 5.96
CA ASN A 86 4.12 12.18 6.72
C ASN A 86 5.06 10.99 6.65
N ASP A 87 6.22 11.20 6.04
CA ASP A 87 7.24 10.18 5.75
C ASP A 87 6.79 9.08 4.77
N THR A 88 7.65 8.08 4.58
CA THR A 88 7.45 7.00 3.61
C THR A 88 6.43 5.95 4.05
N HIS A 89 6.24 5.77 5.37
CA HIS A 89 5.39 4.71 5.92
C HIS A 89 3.95 4.69 5.38
N PRO A 90 3.23 5.84 5.28
CA PRO A 90 1.87 5.87 4.77
C PRO A 90 1.76 5.99 3.24
N THR A 91 2.86 6.04 2.49
CA THR A 91 2.80 6.21 1.01
C THR A 91 2.05 5.08 0.31
N ILE A 92 1.97 3.91 0.93
CA ILE A 92 1.18 2.78 0.46
C ILE A 92 -0.34 3.08 0.38
N ALA A 93 -0.80 4.17 0.99
CA ALA A 93 -2.16 4.67 0.85
C ALA A 93 -2.49 5.11 -0.59
N ILE A 94 -1.48 5.54 -1.37
CA ILE A 94 -1.67 5.94 -2.77
C ILE A 94 -2.09 4.75 -3.64
N PRO A 95 -1.32 3.66 -3.73
CA PRO A 95 -1.74 2.50 -4.51
C PRO A 95 -2.98 1.80 -3.90
N GLU A 96 -3.24 1.93 -2.60
CA GLU A 96 -4.50 1.43 -2.03
C GLU A 96 -5.71 2.25 -2.48
N MET A 97 -5.63 3.57 -2.53
CA MET A 97 -6.70 4.39 -3.09
C MET A 97 -6.92 4.07 -4.58
N MET A 98 -5.83 3.90 -5.34
CA MET A 98 -5.93 3.42 -6.72
C MET A 98 -6.66 2.09 -6.81
N ARG A 99 -6.34 1.12 -5.94
CA ARG A 99 -7.00 -0.18 -5.90
C ARG A 99 -8.52 -0.04 -5.69
N ILE A 100 -8.94 0.76 -4.72
CA ILE A 100 -10.37 0.97 -4.43
C ILE A 100 -11.05 1.61 -5.63
N LEU A 101 -10.47 2.67 -6.20
CA LEU A 101 -11.04 3.35 -7.36
C LEU A 101 -11.17 2.43 -8.57
N LEU A 102 -10.14 1.62 -8.85
CA LEU A 102 -10.11 0.69 -10.00
C LEU A 102 -11.01 -0.53 -9.78
N ASP A 103 -10.82 -1.24 -8.65
CA ASP A 103 -11.36 -2.58 -8.45
C ASP A 103 -12.77 -2.56 -7.82
N GLU A 104 -13.08 -1.55 -7.00
CA GLU A 104 -14.36 -1.46 -6.30
C GLU A 104 -15.30 -0.41 -6.89
N CYS A 105 -14.72 0.69 -7.45
CA CYS A 105 -15.51 1.79 -8.01
C CYS A 105 -15.51 1.83 -9.53
N SER A 106 -14.80 0.93 -10.21
CA SER A 106 -14.74 0.80 -11.68
C SER A 106 -14.29 2.06 -12.42
N TYR A 107 -13.41 2.86 -11.80
CA TYR A 107 -12.78 3.99 -12.47
C TYR A 107 -11.73 3.49 -13.48
N GLU A 108 -11.61 4.19 -14.61
CA GLU A 108 -10.47 4.02 -15.49
C GLU A 108 -9.18 4.54 -14.84
N TRP A 109 -8.04 3.97 -15.24
CA TRP A 109 -6.75 4.27 -14.63
C TRP A 109 -6.43 5.76 -14.54
N ASP A 110 -6.58 6.49 -15.65
CA ASP A 110 -6.18 7.88 -15.73
C ASP A 110 -7.07 8.77 -14.83
N ALA A 111 -8.36 8.48 -14.74
CA ALA A 111 -9.29 9.16 -13.85
C ALA A 111 -8.96 8.88 -12.38
N ALA A 112 -8.70 7.62 -12.01
CA ALA A 112 -8.30 7.24 -10.66
C ALA A 112 -6.98 7.90 -10.26
N PHE A 113 -6.00 7.90 -11.16
CA PHE A 113 -4.69 8.51 -10.91
C PHE A 113 -4.77 10.04 -10.78
N ASP A 114 -5.61 10.71 -11.56
CA ASP A 114 -5.82 12.15 -11.47
C ASP A 114 -6.47 12.55 -10.12
N ILE A 115 -7.41 11.77 -9.62
CA ILE A 115 -7.97 11.93 -8.27
C ILE A 115 -6.84 11.79 -7.22
N CYS A 116 -6.06 10.72 -7.26
CA CYS A 116 -4.97 10.49 -6.31
C CYS A 116 -3.95 11.63 -6.31
N ARG A 117 -3.53 12.10 -7.47
CA ARG A 117 -2.57 13.21 -7.60
C ARG A 117 -3.05 14.52 -6.98
N LYS A 118 -4.35 14.77 -6.96
CA LYS A 118 -4.95 15.99 -6.40
C LYS A 118 -5.25 15.88 -4.91
N VAL A 119 -5.43 14.65 -4.41
CA VAL A 119 -5.80 14.39 -3.01
C VAL A 119 -4.59 14.23 -2.11
N PHE A 120 -3.52 13.57 -2.59
CA PHE A 120 -2.34 13.29 -1.78
C PHE A 120 -1.26 14.36 -1.90
N ALA A 121 -0.68 14.71 -0.76
CA ALA A 121 0.56 15.45 -0.64
C ALA A 121 1.52 14.71 0.31
N TYR A 122 2.82 14.93 0.15
CA TYR A 122 3.87 14.24 0.89
C TYR A 122 4.79 15.22 1.60
N THR A 123 5.14 14.91 2.83
CA THR A 123 6.16 15.64 3.61
C THR A 123 7.24 14.66 4.04
N ASN A 124 8.47 14.94 3.66
CA ASN A 124 9.64 14.24 4.18
C ASN A 124 10.17 14.97 5.43
N HIS A 125 10.39 14.21 6.51
CA HIS A 125 10.92 14.72 7.78
C HIS A 125 12.37 14.36 8.02
N THR A 126 13.03 13.65 7.10
CA THR A 126 14.41 13.19 7.24
C THR A 126 15.28 13.68 6.10
N VAL A 127 16.56 13.92 6.40
CA VAL A 127 17.59 14.23 5.39
C VAL A 127 18.51 13.05 5.13
N MET A 128 18.39 11.99 5.93
CA MET A 128 19.24 10.80 5.86
C MET A 128 18.62 9.76 4.93
N SER A 129 19.34 9.36 3.90
CA SER A 129 18.85 8.41 2.89
C SER A 129 18.48 7.04 3.47
N GLU A 130 19.16 6.60 4.53
CA GLU A 130 18.85 5.36 5.25
C GLU A 130 17.53 5.39 5.99
N ALA A 131 16.97 6.55 6.26
CA ALA A 131 15.65 6.71 6.86
C ALA A 131 14.51 6.67 5.83
N LEU A 132 14.83 6.71 4.52
CA LEU A 132 13.87 6.47 3.45
C LEU A 132 13.65 4.96 3.33
N GLU A 133 12.46 4.52 3.70
CA GLU A 133 12.10 3.10 3.72
C GLU A 133 12.09 2.52 2.31
N LYS A 134 12.67 1.34 2.18
CA LYS A 134 12.70 0.56 0.94
C LYS A 134 12.33 -0.88 1.24
N TRP A 135 11.44 -1.43 0.43
CA TRP A 135 10.99 -2.80 0.57
C TRP A 135 11.60 -3.71 -0.49
N ASN A 136 12.07 -4.87 -0.06
CA ASN A 136 12.46 -5.91 -1.01
C ASN A 136 11.24 -6.32 -1.85
N VAL A 137 11.42 -6.39 -3.17
CA VAL A 137 10.36 -6.69 -4.14
C VAL A 137 9.66 -8.01 -3.84
N ASP A 138 10.40 -9.07 -3.45
CA ASP A 138 9.80 -10.37 -3.20
C ASP A 138 8.92 -10.37 -1.96
N ILE A 139 9.33 -9.66 -0.90
CA ILE A 139 8.52 -9.46 0.31
C ILE A 139 7.27 -8.66 -0.04
N PHE A 140 7.41 -7.54 -0.76
CA PHE A 140 6.29 -6.67 -1.11
C PHE A 140 5.27 -7.41 -2.00
N ARG A 141 5.76 -8.05 -3.08
CA ARG A 141 4.95 -8.82 -4.03
C ARG A 141 4.20 -9.97 -3.39
N SER A 142 4.86 -10.75 -2.53
CA SER A 142 4.23 -11.91 -1.87
C SER A 142 3.24 -11.50 -0.78
N THR A 143 3.46 -10.39 -0.11
CA THR A 143 2.62 -9.89 0.98
C THR A 143 1.39 -9.15 0.45
N LEU A 144 1.55 -8.34 -0.60
CA LEU A 144 0.54 -7.43 -1.14
C LEU A 144 0.44 -7.54 -2.67
N PRO A 145 0.03 -8.70 -3.21
CA PRO A 145 0.14 -8.98 -4.65
C PRO A 145 -0.67 -8.02 -5.54
N ARG A 146 -1.85 -7.57 -5.10
CA ARG A 146 -2.64 -6.61 -5.89
C ARG A 146 -2.04 -5.21 -5.86
N ILE A 147 -1.59 -4.77 -4.71
CA ILE A 147 -0.89 -3.48 -4.57
C ILE A 147 0.39 -3.48 -5.42
N TRP A 148 1.11 -4.60 -5.42
CA TRP A 148 2.29 -4.75 -6.27
C TRP A 148 1.97 -4.55 -7.77
N GLN A 149 0.90 -5.12 -8.29
CA GLN A 149 0.48 -4.92 -9.69
C GLN A 149 0.22 -3.43 -10.00
N ILE A 150 -0.41 -2.73 -9.07
CA ILE A 150 -0.69 -1.29 -9.24
C ILE A 150 0.62 -0.50 -9.21
N VAL A 151 1.52 -0.78 -8.28
CA VAL A 151 2.84 -0.13 -8.19
C VAL A 151 3.68 -0.38 -9.44
N GLN A 152 3.65 -1.60 -10.00
CA GLN A 152 4.32 -1.90 -11.27
C GLN A 152 3.80 -1.04 -12.43
N GLU A 153 2.49 -0.86 -12.54
CA GLU A 153 1.90 -0.01 -13.58
C GLU A 153 2.21 1.47 -13.34
N MET A 154 2.25 1.92 -12.07
CA MET A 154 2.68 3.27 -11.72
C MET A 154 4.14 3.49 -12.13
N ASP A 155 5.04 2.55 -11.83
CA ASP A 155 6.46 2.63 -12.23
C ASP A 155 6.62 2.66 -13.76
N ARG A 156 5.91 1.80 -14.47
CA ARG A 156 5.93 1.76 -15.94
C ARG A 156 5.55 3.12 -16.54
N ARG A 157 4.50 3.75 -16.02
CA ARG A 157 4.04 5.07 -16.48
C ARG A 157 5.02 6.17 -16.10
N CYS A 158 5.53 6.13 -14.86
CA CYS A 158 6.56 7.05 -14.39
C CYS A 158 7.81 7.02 -15.30
N ARG A 159 8.31 5.83 -15.61
CA ARG A 159 9.45 5.65 -16.53
C ARG A 159 9.16 6.19 -17.93
N ALA A 160 7.96 5.98 -18.45
CA ALA A 160 7.56 6.52 -19.75
C ALA A 160 7.54 8.06 -19.78
N ASP A 161 7.13 8.70 -18.69
CA ASP A 161 7.16 10.15 -18.58
C ASP A 161 8.57 10.69 -18.34
N LEU A 162 9.40 9.97 -17.59
CA LEU A 162 10.81 10.29 -17.41
C LEU A 162 11.60 10.17 -18.72
N GLU A 163 11.31 9.19 -19.57
CA GLU A 163 11.96 9.06 -20.89
C GLU A 163 11.62 10.23 -21.80
N LYS A 164 10.38 10.75 -21.75
CA LYS A 164 10.01 11.98 -22.47
C LYS A 164 10.73 13.22 -21.95
N ALA A 165 10.90 13.31 -20.61
CA ALA A 165 11.52 14.45 -19.96
C ALA A 165 13.06 14.42 -20.07
N PHE A 166 13.65 13.22 -20.11
CA PHE A 166 15.11 12.98 -20.14
C PHE A 166 15.48 11.91 -21.17
N PRO A 167 15.28 12.17 -22.47
CA PRO A 167 15.48 11.17 -23.51
C PRO A 167 16.91 10.58 -23.50
N GLY A 168 17.01 9.25 -23.37
CA GLY A 168 18.27 8.52 -23.39
C GLY A 168 19.11 8.60 -22.11
N ASP A 169 18.69 9.35 -21.08
CA ASP A 169 19.38 9.41 -19.78
C ASP A 169 18.89 8.28 -18.85
N GLN A 170 19.32 7.06 -19.17
CA GLN A 170 18.91 5.86 -18.42
C GLN A 170 19.34 5.93 -16.94
N GLY A 171 20.45 6.61 -16.63
CA GLY A 171 20.90 6.80 -15.25
C GLY A 171 19.90 7.59 -14.43
N LYS A 172 19.41 8.71 -14.96
CA LYS A 172 18.43 9.56 -14.31
C LYS A 172 17.06 8.87 -14.22
N ILE A 173 16.64 8.17 -15.27
CA ILE A 173 15.40 7.40 -15.26
C ILE A 173 15.40 6.34 -14.16
N ASN A 174 16.48 5.56 -14.04
CA ASN A 174 16.59 4.55 -12.99
C ASN A 174 16.65 5.15 -11.58
N TYR A 175 17.31 6.29 -11.42
CA TYR A 175 17.38 6.98 -10.12
C TYR A 175 16.02 7.50 -9.64
N MET A 176 15.16 7.95 -10.56
CA MET A 176 13.85 8.55 -10.25
C MET A 176 12.70 7.53 -10.30
N ALA A 177 12.96 6.31 -10.72
CA ALA A 177 11.96 5.25 -10.81
C ALA A 177 11.46 4.79 -9.43
N ILE A 178 10.23 4.28 -9.38
CA ILE A 178 9.62 3.75 -8.15
C ILE A 178 10.24 2.39 -7.79
N ILE A 179 10.53 1.56 -8.80
CA ILE A 179 11.10 0.23 -8.64
C ILE A 179 12.53 0.23 -9.18
N GLY A 180 13.49 -0.16 -8.37
CA GLY A 180 14.90 -0.28 -8.77
C GLY A 180 15.69 -1.17 -7.83
N ASP A 181 16.76 -1.84 -8.32
CA ASP A 181 17.69 -2.66 -7.54
C ASP A 181 16.99 -3.68 -6.61
N ASN A 182 15.93 -4.34 -7.11
CA ASN A 182 15.09 -5.28 -6.36
C ASN A 182 14.41 -4.64 -5.11
N GLN A 183 14.15 -3.35 -5.15
CA GLN A 183 13.50 -2.57 -4.09
C GLN A 183 12.34 -1.72 -4.65
N VAL A 184 11.41 -1.42 -3.80
CA VAL A 184 10.29 -0.51 -4.02
C VAL A 184 10.13 0.42 -2.82
#